data_93524a17b27bcc3ca8153bcc477ebaf4
#
_entry.id   93524a17b27bcc3ca8153bcc477ebaf4
#
_cell.length_a   1.000
_cell.length_b   1.000
_cell.length_c   1.000
_cell.angle_alpha   90.00
_cell.angle_beta   90.00
_cell.angle_gamma   90.00
#
_symmetry.space_group_name_H-M   'P 1'
#
loop_
_entity.id
_entity.type
_entity.pdbx_description
1 polymer ?
#
loop_
_entity_poly.entity_id
_entity_poly.type
_entity_poly.pdbx_seq_one_letter_code
_entity_poly.pdbx_strand_id
1 'polypeptide(L)'
;MRLTLVLFNVFMLKLKVKKREILGKKVKKLRKRGILPGVLYGPKIKNIPLEIGLREFNNVYKEAGESSLISLQIEEKEFPVLIHDVRRDPLTGTFLHVDFYQPILTEEVEATVPLVFEGEAPAVKELGGTLVREIQEIEVKALPQNLPHEIKVNIEKLKTFDDEILIKD
;
A
#
# COMPACT_ATOMS: atom_id res chain seq x y z
N MET A 1 0.39 -24.40 33.97
CA MET A 1 -0.14 -23.95 32.65
C MET A 1 0.60 -22.65 32.29
N ARG A 2 1.70 -22.77 31.53
CA ARG A 2 2.50 -21.59 31.12
C ARG A 2 1.86 -20.97 29.88
N LEU A 3 1.32 -19.78 30.03
CA LEU A 3 0.85 -18.96 28.92
C LEU A 3 2.11 -18.44 28.19
N THR A 4 2.47 -19.07 27.10
CA THR A 4 3.54 -18.57 26.22
C THR A 4 2.93 -17.39 25.45
N LEU A 5 3.23 -16.17 25.90
CA LEU A 5 2.94 -14.97 25.16
C LEU A 5 3.88 -14.99 23.93
N VAL A 6 3.35 -15.47 22.81
CA VAL A 6 4.03 -15.32 21.51
C VAL A 6 3.95 -13.83 21.18
N LEU A 7 4.99 -13.11 21.52
CA LEU A 7 5.25 -11.78 20.99
C LEU A 7 5.44 -11.93 19.47
N PHE A 8 4.35 -11.78 18.73
CA PHE A 8 4.40 -11.52 17.30
C PHE A 8 5.04 -10.13 17.15
N ASN A 9 6.36 -10.12 17.07
CA ASN A 9 7.12 -8.94 16.70
C ASN A 9 6.95 -8.77 15.19
N VAL A 10 5.75 -8.35 14.76
CA VAL A 10 5.55 -7.86 13.41
C VAL A 10 6.39 -6.61 13.31
N PHE A 11 7.46 -6.68 12.56
CA PHE A 11 8.32 -5.54 12.24
C PHE A 11 7.49 -4.55 11.42
N MET A 12 6.62 -3.80 12.10
CA MET A 12 5.83 -2.76 11.46
C MET A 12 6.77 -1.61 11.09
N LEU A 13 6.80 -1.28 9.82
CA LEU A 13 7.52 -0.11 9.34
C LEU A 13 6.96 1.14 10.03
N LYS A 14 7.85 1.98 10.57
CA LYS A 14 7.46 3.19 11.29
C LYS A 14 7.59 4.41 10.41
N LEU A 15 6.53 5.21 10.34
CA LEU A 15 6.51 6.48 9.63
C LEU A 15 6.20 7.62 10.60
N LYS A 16 7.16 8.54 10.78
CA LYS A 16 6.97 9.73 11.62
C LYS A 16 6.25 10.82 10.83
N VAL A 17 5.20 11.37 11.41
CA VAL A 17 4.39 12.42 10.78
C VAL A 17 4.01 13.50 11.78
N LYS A 18 3.61 14.66 11.27
CA LYS A 18 3.15 15.80 12.07
C LYS A 18 1.71 16.13 11.73
N LYS A 19 0.98 16.66 12.72
CA LYS A 19 -0.33 17.24 12.45
C LYS A 19 -0.19 18.46 11.57
N ARG A 20 -1.05 18.56 10.55
CA ARG A 20 -1.06 19.65 9.60
C ARG A 20 -2.06 20.71 10.02
N GLU A 21 -1.58 21.95 10.15
CA GLU A 21 -2.41 23.13 10.43
C GLU A 21 -2.81 23.87 9.14
N ILE A 22 -1.98 23.74 8.09
CA ILE A 22 -2.19 24.41 6.81
C ILE A 22 -3.23 23.64 5.99
N LEU A 23 -4.37 24.27 5.70
CA LEU A 23 -5.47 23.72 4.93
C LEU A 23 -5.72 24.49 3.63
N GLY A 24 -6.50 23.88 2.73
CA GLY A 24 -6.95 24.50 1.48
C GLY A 24 -5.82 24.74 0.47
N LYS A 25 -5.93 25.82 -0.31
CA LYS A 25 -5.02 26.11 -1.45
C LYS A 25 -3.54 26.26 -1.06
N LYS A 26 -3.26 26.59 0.21
CA LYS A 26 -1.89 26.78 0.73
C LYS A 26 -1.08 25.48 0.79
N VAL A 27 -1.74 24.30 0.73
CA VAL A 27 -1.12 22.97 0.70
C VAL A 27 -0.16 22.80 -0.51
N LYS A 28 -0.40 23.50 -1.63
CA LYS A 28 0.52 23.47 -2.79
C LYS A 28 1.94 23.92 -2.43
N LYS A 29 2.08 24.83 -1.44
CA LYS A 29 3.40 25.29 -0.97
C LYS A 29 4.15 24.22 -0.19
N LEU A 30 3.44 23.32 0.52
CA LEU A 30 4.04 22.21 1.27
C LEU A 30 4.70 21.21 0.31
N ARG A 31 4.01 20.86 -0.76
CA ARG A 31 4.56 19.92 -1.78
C ARG A 31 5.87 20.45 -2.40
N LYS A 32 5.96 21.77 -2.66
CA LYS A 32 7.19 22.38 -3.16
C LYS A 32 8.37 22.28 -2.16
N ARG A 33 8.09 22.09 -0.88
CA ARG A 33 9.09 21.91 0.18
C ARG A 33 9.41 20.44 0.47
N GLY A 34 8.91 19.51 -0.36
CA GLY A 34 9.08 18.08 -0.15
C GLY A 34 8.23 17.49 0.99
N ILE A 35 7.11 18.18 1.33
CA ILE A 35 6.16 17.71 2.34
C ILE A 35 4.92 17.17 1.62
N LEU A 36 4.61 15.91 1.86
CA LEU A 36 3.41 15.24 1.36
C LEU A 36 2.25 15.49 2.33
N PRO A 37 1.15 16.09 1.88
CA PRO A 37 -0.06 16.18 2.67
C PRO A 37 -0.76 14.83 2.72
N GLY A 38 -1.29 14.47 3.88
CA GLY A 38 -2.09 13.27 4.06
C GLY A 38 -3.22 13.49 5.04
N VAL A 39 -3.99 12.44 5.26
CA VAL A 39 -5.04 12.37 6.27
C VAL A 39 -5.03 10.99 6.93
N LEU A 40 -5.24 10.97 8.23
CA LEU A 40 -5.52 9.75 8.98
C LEU A 40 -6.99 9.75 9.36
N TYR A 41 -7.69 8.66 9.05
CA TYR A 41 -9.08 8.47 9.40
C TYR A 41 -9.37 7.01 9.77
N GLY A 42 -10.53 6.77 10.34
CA GLY A 42 -10.96 5.43 10.75
C GLY A 42 -12.18 5.47 11.63
N PRO A 43 -12.80 4.30 11.91
CA PRO A 43 -14.06 4.22 12.63
C PRO A 43 -13.99 4.69 14.09
N LYS A 44 -12.81 4.65 14.71
CA LYS A 44 -12.61 5.02 16.12
C LYS A 44 -11.88 6.34 16.34
N ILE A 45 -11.50 7.04 15.25
CA ILE A 45 -10.75 8.30 15.32
C ILE A 45 -11.40 9.38 14.46
N LYS A 46 -11.22 10.63 14.89
CA LYS A 46 -11.56 11.79 14.03
C LYS A 46 -10.49 11.96 12.96
N ASN A 47 -10.89 12.50 11.82
CA ASN A 47 -9.95 12.80 10.73
C ASN A 47 -8.85 13.76 11.20
N ILE A 48 -7.61 13.33 11.04
CA ILE A 48 -6.42 14.10 11.42
C ILE A 48 -5.65 14.45 10.14
N PRO A 49 -5.59 15.73 9.75
CA PRO A 49 -4.73 16.15 8.65
C PRO A 49 -3.27 16.02 9.03
N LEU A 50 -2.44 15.53 8.09
CA LEU A 50 -1.04 15.19 8.33
C LEU A 50 -0.09 15.89 7.36
N GLU A 51 1.15 16.09 7.83
CA GLU A 51 2.32 16.48 7.06
C GLU A 51 3.38 15.38 7.17
N ILE A 52 3.85 14.90 6.03
CA ILE A 52 4.73 13.75 5.93
C ILE A 52 5.95 14.13 5.10
N GLY A 53 7.14 13.74 5.52
CA GLY A 53 8.35 13.87 4.71
C GLY A 53 8.22 13.00 3.45
N LEU A 54 8.30 13.62 2.26
CA LEU A 54 8.12 12.91 0.99
C LEU A 54 9.14 11.77 0.82
N ARG A 55 10.38 11.97 1.25
CA ARG A 55 11.44 10.94 1.17
C ARG A 55 11.16 9.77 2.10
N GLU A 56 10.74 10.06 3.34
CA GLU A 56 10.40 9.05 4.34
C GLU A 56 9.21 8.21 3.89
N PHE A 57 8.16 8.88 3.39
CA PHE A 57 7.01 8.20 2.81
C PHE A 57 7.39 7.28 1.66
N ASN A 58 8.22 7.77 0.71
CA ASN A 58 8.63 6.98 -0.45
C ASN A 58 9.38 5.69 -0.06
N ASN A 59 10.23 5.75 0.98
CA ASN A 59 10.93 4.56 1.48
C ASN A 59 9.94 3.55 2.08
N VAL A 60 9.06 4.01 2.98
CA VAL A 60 8.04 3.16 3.60
C VAL A 60 7.09 2.58 2.56
N TYR A 61 6.65 3.38 1.58
CA TYR A 61 5.74 2.93 0.54
C TYR A 61 6.36 1.87 -0.39
N LYS A 62 7.65 1.96 -0.68
CA LYS A 62 8.36 0.94 -1.47
C LYS A 62 8.42 -0.42 -0.79
N GLU A 63 8.50 -0.43 0.55
CA GLU A 63 8.60 -1.65 1.33
C GLU A 63 7.22 -2.20 1.73
N ALA A 64 6.29 -1.31 2.11
CA ALA A 64 4.98 -1.69 2.62
C ALA A 64 3.92 -1.86 1.53
N GLY A 65 3.99 -1.09 0.44
CA GLY A 65 2.88 -1.02 -0.53
C GLY A 65 1.61 -0.45 0.08
N GLU A 66 0.46 -0.80 -0.49
CA GLU A 66 -0.88 -0.37 -0.04
C GLU A 66 -1.58 -1.40 0.86
N SER A 67 -1.08 -2.62 0.89
CA SER A 67 -1.70 -3.74 1.60
C SER A 67 -1.11 -4.04 2.98
N SER A 68 -0.07 -3.31 3.42
CA SER A 68 0.62 -3.61 4.67
C SER A 68 0.25 -2.68 5.79
N LEU A 69 0.16 -3.22 7.00
CA LEU A 69 0.05 -2.42 8.22
C LEU A 69 1.39 -1.73 8.53
N ILE A 70 1.33 -0.41 8.68
CA ILE A 70 2.46 0.40 9.14
C ILE A 70 2.13 1.09 10.46
N SER A 71 3.14 1.43 11.25
CA SER A 71 3.00 2.21 12.47
C SER A 71 3.19 3.69 12.16
N LEU A 72 2.10 4.47 12.21
CA LEU A 72 2.13 5.91 12.03
C LEU A 72 2.38 6.60 13.36
N GLN A 73 3.52 7.24 13.52
CA GLN A 73 3.88 7.97 14.74
C GLN A 73 3.51 9.45 14.62
N ILE A 74 2.51 9.86 15.40
CA ILE A 74 2.07 11.26 15.54
C ILE A 74 2.43 11.74 16.95
N GLU A 75 3.41 12.64 17.07
CA GLU A 75 3.95 13.06 18.38
C GLU A 75 4.44 11.82 19.18
N GLU A 76 3.81 11.51 20.32
CA GLU A 76 4.15 10.36 21.17
C GLU A 76 3.23 9.15 20.97
N LYS A 77 2.25 9.25 20.08
CA LYS A 77 1.26 8.20 19.84
C LYS A 77 1.57 7.43 18.58
N GLU A 78 1.44 6.12 18.64
CA GLU A 78 1.55 5.22 17.49
C GLU A 78 0.17 4.71 17.09
N PHE A 79 -0.11 4.72 15.80
CA PHE A 79 -1.37 4.25 15.22
C PHE A 79 -1.05 3.18 14.17
N PRO A 80 -1.57 1.95 14.32
CA PRO A 80 -1.52 0.96 13.26
C PRO A 80 -2.48 1.37 12.15
N VAL A 81 -1.96 1.55 10.93
CA VAL A 81 -2.73 2.04 9.78
C VAL A 81 -2.37 1.30 8.51
N LEU A 82 -3.30 1.29 7.56
CA LEU A 82 -3.08 0.91 6.17
C LEU A 82 -2.92 2.17 5.32
N ILE A 83 -2.09 2.09 4.29
CA ILE A 83 -2.07 3.09 3.22
C ILE A 83 -3.23 2.73 2.30
N HIS A 84 -4.30 3.53 2.32
CA HIS A 84 -5.55 3.19 1.63
C HIS A 84 -5.63 3.78 0.22
N ASP A 85 -5.22 5.03 0.03
CA ASP A 85 -5.20 5.69 -1.28
C ASP A 85 -3.96 6.56 -1.42
N VAL A 86 -3.32 6.49 -2.58
CA VAL A 86 -2.13 7.26 -2.89
C VAL A 86 -2.30 7.98 -4.23
N ARG A 87 -2.53 9.27 -4.15
CA ARG A 87 -2.67 10.10 -5.36
C ARG A 87 -1.32 10.55 -5.86
N ARG A 88 -1.08 10.32 -7.14
CA ARG A 88 0.13 10.73 -7.86
C ARG A 88 -0.21 11.73 -8.96
N ASP A 89 0.75 12.56 -9.26
CA ASP A 89 0.71 13.43 -10.44
C ASP A 89 0.91 12.55 -11.69
N PRO A 90 -0.02 12.58 -12.65
CA PRO A 90 0.05 11.68 -13.82
C PRO A 90 1.23 11.99 -14.76
N LEU A 91 1.76 13.21 -14.72
CA LEU A 91 2.88 13.61 -15.57
C LEU A 91 4.25 13.34 -14.93
N THR A 92 4.36 13.62 -13.63
CA THR A 92 5.66 13.54 -12.92
C THR A 92 5.80 12.30 -12.05
N GLY A 93 4.70 11.54 -11.83
CA GLY A 93 4.65 10.40 -10.90
C GLY A 93 4.81 10.80 -9.42
N THR A 94 4.93 12.08 -9.12
CA THR A 94 5.16 12.58 -7.75
C THR A 94 3.92 12.38 -6.89
N PHE A 95 4.10 11.97 -5.65
CA PHE A 95 3.00 11.83 -4.69
C PHE A 95 2.36 13.19 -4.38
N LEU A 96 1.04 13.26 -4.50
CA LEU A 96 0.24 14.47 -4.24
C LEU A 96 -0.51 14.41 -2.93
N HIS A 97 -0.99 13.25 -2.54
CA HIS A 97 -1.76 13.00 -1.31
C HIS A 97 -1.65 11.55 -0.90
N VAL A 98 -1.82 11.28 0.38
CA VAL A 98 -1.93 9.93 0.92
C VAL A 98 -3.01 9.87 1.98
N ASP A 99 -3.81 8.83 1.93
CA ASP A 99 -4.89 8.55 2.85
C ASP A 99 -4.50 7.33 3.69
N PHE A 100 -4.43 7.52 5.03
CA PHE A 100 -4.16 6.45 5.98
C PHE A 100 -5.47 6.05 6.65
N TYR A 101 -5.77 4.77 6.59
CA TYR A 101 -6.93 4.20 7.24
C TYR A 101 -6.51 3.44 8.50
N GLN A 102 -7.10 3.77 9.64
CA GLN A 102 -6.94 2.99 10.87
C GLN A 102 -8.05 1.94 10.96
N PRO A 103 -7.77 0.68 10.67
CA PRO A 103 -8.76 -0.38 10.72
C PRO A 103 -9.05 -0.81 12.17
N ILE A 104 -10.18 -1.48 12.34
CA ILE A 104 -10.44 -2.30 13.52
C ILE A 104 -9.76 -3.65 13.25
N LEU A 105 -8.76 -4.02 14.07
CA LEU A 105 -7.94 -5.20 13.82
C LEU A 105 -8.68 -6.54 13.84
N THR A 106 -9.91 -6.55 14.35
CA THR A 106 -10.81 -7.72 14.43
C THR A 106 -11.83 -7.78 13.30
N GLU A 107 -11.86 -6.80 12.42
CA GLU A 107 -12.77 -6.73 11.28
C GLU A 107 -12.00 -6.88 9.98
N GLU A 108 -12.64 -7.51 9.00
CA GLU A 108 -12.09 -7.62 7.65
C GLU A 108 -12.06 -6.25 6.97
N VAL A 109 -11.01 -5.99 6.24
CA VAL A 109 -10.85 -4.77 5.44
C VAL A 109 -10.56 -5.15 4.00
N GLU A 110 -10.95 -4.31 3.09
CA GLU A 110 -10.63 -4.39 1.68
C GLU A 110 -9.36 -3.57 1.42
N ALA A 111 -8.39 -4.19 0.77
CA ALA A 111 -7.15 -3.54 0.38
C ALA A 111 -6.74 -3.98 -1.03
N THR A 112 -6.15 -3.06 -1.76
CA THR A 112 -5.59 -3.33 -3.08
C THR A 112 -4.23 -3.96 -2.95
N VAL A 113 -4.04 -5.12 -3.58
CA VAL A 113 -2.80 -5.90 -3.55
C VAL A 113 -2.22 -5.99 -4.95
N PRO A 114 -0.95 -5.59 -5.16
CA PRO A 114 -0.31 -5.67 -6.47
C PRO A 114 -0.02 -7.11 -6.85
N LEU A 115 -0.12 -7.39 -8.17
CA LEU A 115 0.28 -8.66 -8.76
C LEU A 115 1.74 -8.58 -9.21
N VAL A 116 2.56 -9.49 -8.72
CA VAL A 116 3.96 -9.65 -9.13
C VAL A 116 4.07 -10.86 -10.04
N PHE A 117 4.43 -10.63 -11.29
CA PHE A 117 4.57 -11.70 -12.28
C PHE A 117 5.98 -12.28 -12.20
N GLU A 118 6.07 -13.57 -11.85
CA GLU A 118 7.33 -14.31 -11.74
C GLU A 118 7.51 -15.29 -12.89
N GLY A 119 8.76 -15.48 -13.35
CA GLY A 119 9.11 -16.38 -14.44
C GLY A 119 9.14 -15.71 -15.81
N GLU A 120 9.43 -16.48 -16.83
CA GLU A 120 9.42 -16.07 -18.24
C GLU A 120 8.36 -16.86 -19.00
N ALA A 121 7.44 -16.16 -19.68
CA ALA A 121 6.43 -16.82 -20.51
C ALA A 121 7.09 -17.39 -21.78
N PRO A 122 7.02 -18.71 -22.03
CA PRO A 122 7.56 -19.33 -23.25
C PRO A 122 6.98 -18.72 -24.52
N ALA A 123 5.69 -18.36 -24.53
CA ALA A 123 5.04 -17.69 -25.65
C ALA A 123 5.69 -16.36 -26.03
N VAL A 124 6.24 -15.60 -25.06
CA VAL A 124 6.97 -14.35 -25.32
C VAL A 124 8.37 -14.64 -25.84
N LYS A 125 9.09 -15.59 -25.24
CA LYS A 125 10.50 -15.88 -25.55
C LYS A 125 10.69 -16.64 -26.84
N GLU A 126 9.87 -17.66 -27.09
CA GLU A 126 10.04 -18.57 -28.21
C GLU A 126 9.23 -18.17 -29.44
N LEU A 127 8.03 -17.64 -29.22
CA LEU A 127 7.10 -17.28 -30.29
C LEU A 127 7.07 -15.78 -30.59
N GLY A 128 7.82 -14.95 -29.85
CA GLY A 128 7.85 -13.49 -30.06
C GLY A 128 6.57 -12.77 -29.67
N GLY A 129 5.74 -13.36 -28.80
CA GLY A 129 4.51 -12.76 -28.33
C GLY A 129 4.74 -11.58 -27.40
N THR A 130 3.68 -10.84 -27.12
CA THR A 130 3.67 -9.75 -26.15
C THR A 130 2.76 -10.10 -24.98
N LEU A 131 3.29 -10.03 -23.76
CA LEU A 131 2.49 -10.23 -22.54
C LEU A 131 1.61 -9.00 -22.29
N VAL A 132 0.29 -9.17 -22.42
CA VAL A 132 -0.70 -8.16 -22.06
C VAL A 132 -1.12 -8.37 -20.60
N ARG A 133 -0.97 -7.33 -19.78
CA ARG A 133 -1.35 -7.32 -18.37
C ARG A 133 -2.58 -6.44 -18.21
N GLU A 134 -3.76 -7.03 -18.26
CA GLU A 134 -5.01 -6.29 -18.11
C GLU A 134 -5.23 -5.86 -16.66
N ILE A 135 -4.83 -6.71 -15.71
CA ILE A 135 -4.97 -6.46 -14.27
C ILE A 135 -3.58 -6.44 -13.66
N GLN A 136 -3.26 -5.38 -12.94
CA GLN A 136 -1.99 -5.21 -12.25
C GLN A 136 -2.13 -5.32 -10.73
N GLU A 137 -3.35 -5.15 -10.22
CA GLU A 137 -3.69 -5.17 -8.81
C GLU A 137 -5.11 -5.72 -8.63
N ILE A 138 -5.37 -6.35 -7.49
CA ILE A 138 -6.69 -6.89 -7.14
C ILE A 138 -7.09 -6.46 -5.73
N GLU A 139 -8.40 -6.28 -5.53
CA GLU A 139 -8.95 -6.05 -4.19
C GLU A 139 -9.05 -7.38 -3.44
N VAL A 140 -8.48 -7.41 -2.24
CA VAL A 140 -8.50 -8.57 -1.35
C VAL A 140 -9.19 -8.18 -0.05
N LYS A 141 -10.12 -9.01 0.39
CA LYS A 141 -10.81 -8.86 1.67
C LYS A 141 -10.25 -9.82 2.69
N ALA A 142 -9.58 -9.28 3.72
CA ALA A 142 -8.98 -10.08 4.77
C ALA A 142 -8.87 -9.29 6.09
N LEU A 143 -8.51 -9.99 7.16
CA LEU A 143 -8.09 -9.30 8.39
C LEU A 143 -6.82 -8.49 8.12
N PRO A 144 -6.67 -7.28 8.70
CA PRO A 144 -5.52 -6.40 8.45
C PRO A 144 -4.15 -7.07 8.68
N GLN A 145 -4.09 -8.06 9.55
CA GLN A 145 -2.87 -8.82 9.85
C GLN A 145 -2.56 -9.91 8.82
N ASN A 146 -3.54 -10.31 8.02
CA ASN A 146 -3.44 -11.41 7.05
C ASN A 146 -3.37 -10.91 5.60
N LEU A 147 -3.37 -9.60 5.40
CA LEU A 147 -3.24 -9.02 4.06
C LEU A 147 -1.85 -9.35 3.50
N PRO A 148 -1.78 -9.95 2.29
CA PRO A 148 -0.51 -10.20 1.63
C PRO A 148 0.06 -8.89 1.07
N HIS A 149 1.39 -8.74 1.08
CA HIS A 149 2.07 -7.59 0.50
C HIS A 149 1.99 -7.56 -1.03
N GLU A 150 2.03 -8.75 -1.63
CA GLU A 150 1.98 -8.97 -3.07
C GLU A 150 1.39 -10.36 -3.34
N ILE A 151 0.82 -10.54 -4.52
CA ILE A 151 0.38 -11.85 -4.99
C ILE A 151 1.25 -12.23 -6.18
N LYS A 152 1.99 -13.33 -6.03
CA LYS A 152 2.89 -13.85 -7.05
C LYS A 152 2.13 -14.69 -8.06
N VAL A 153 2.23 -14.30 -9.31
CA VAL A 153 1.61 -15.00 -10.44
C VAL A 153 2.70 -15.60 -11.32
N ASN A 154 2.75 -16.93 -11.40
CA ASN A 154 3.70 -17.62 -12.26
C ASN A 154 3.21 -17.62 -13.71
N ILE A 155 3.96 -16.92 -14.58
CA ILE A 155 3.67 -16.78 -16.02
C ILE A 155 4.35 -17.84 -16.90
N GLU A 156 5.11 -18.78 -16.35
CA GLU A 156 5.74 -19.88 -17.10
C GLU A 156 4.72 -20.86 -17.72
N LYS A 157 3.47 -20.78 -17.26
CA LYS A 157 2.36 -21.58 -17.78
C LYS A 157 1.86 -21.11 -19.15
N LEU A 158 2.17 -19.89 -19.55
CA LEU A 158 1.78 -19.29 -20.82
C LEU A 158 2.69 -19.78 -21.94
N LYS A 159 2.29 -20.86 -22.61
CA LYS A 159 3.05 -21.54 -23.68
C LYS A 159 2.63 -21.13 -25.08
N THR A 160 1.36 -20.76 -25.26
CA THR A 160 0.77 -20.38 -26.53
C THR A 160 0.20 -18.95 -26.47
N PHE A 161 -0.20 -18.40 -27.60
CA PHE A 161 -0.80 -17.04 -27.67
C PHE A 161 -2.21 -17.01 -27.08
N ASP A 162 -2.88 -18.15 -27.00
CA ASP A 162 -4.25 -18.26 -26.50
C ASP A 162 -4.31 -18.61 -25.00
N ASP A 163 -3.13 -18.81 -24.38
CA ASP A 163 -3.08 -19.09 -22.95
C ASP A 163 -3.33 -17.84 -22.12
N GLU A 164 -4.20 -17.96 -21.13
CA GLU A 164 -4.55 -16.90 -20.20
C GLU A 164 -4.51 -17.38 -18.75
N ILE A 165 -4.23 -16.47 -17.83
CA ILE A 165 -4.33 -16.72 -16.39
C ILE A 165 -5.52 -15.94 -15.87
N LEU A 166 -6.53 -16.63 -15.39
CA LEU A 166 -7.76 -16.08 -14.86
C LEU A 166 -7.70 -16.01 -13.34
N ILE A 167 -8.29 -14.96 -12.78
CA ILE A 167 -8.61 -14.89 -11.36
C ILE A 167 -9.86 -15.76 -11.16
N LYS A 168 -9.75 -16.77 -10.32
CA LYS A 168 -10.90 -17.58 -9.89
C LYS A 168 -11.24 -17.19 -8.46
N ASP A 169 -12.53 -16.95 -8.24
CA ASP A 169 -13.11 -16.73 -6.92
C ASP A 169 -12.90 -17.92 -5.97
#